data_05a6e6bec8917883afcd80a34281882a
#
_entry.id   05a6e6bec8917883afcd80a34281882a
#
_cell.length_a   1.000
_cell.length_b   1.000
_cell.length_c   1.000
_cell.angle_alpha   90.00
_cell.angle_beta   90.00
_cell.angle_gamma   90.00
#
_symmetry.space_group_name_H-M   'P 1'
#
loop_
_entity.id
_entity.type
_entity.pdbx_description
1 polymer ?
#
loop_
_entity_poly.entity_id
_entity_poly.type
_entity_poly.pdbx_seq_one_letter_code
_entity_poly.pdbx_strand_id
1 'polypeptide(L)'
;MDLAQARTEFLAYVAVERGLSVNTLDAYTRDLEGYLLWLNGKKITLPNQVTRSDVEEYIGSLRDLGMAPASVERHTAALRNFHKFMAVEQICESSPAEDLPTAARIQRLPDVISQEKAEELLDQPFPNSPLGIRDRAILE
;
A
#
# COMPACT_ATOMS: atom_id res chain seq x y z
N MET A 1 8.60 14.22 -19.67
CA MET A 1 8.89 13.59 -18.37
C MET A 1 8.79 12.08 -18.52
N ASP A 2 9.76 11.33 -18.03
CA ASP A 2 9.71 9.87 -18.00
C ASP A 2 9.08 9.35 -16.69
N LEU A 3 8.80 8.04 -16.63
CA LEU A 3 8.18 7.42 -15.45
C LEU A 3 9.05 7.51 -14.17
N ALA A 4 10.38 7.54 -14.30
CA ALA A 4 11.28 7.65 -13.16
C ALA A 4 11.25 9.05 -12.55
N GLN A 5 11.19 10.08 -13.38
CA GLN A 5 11.01 11.47 -12.96
C GLN A 5 9.63 11.66 -12.32
N ALA A 6 8.56 11.14 -12.96
CA ALA A 6 7.20 11.21 -12.41
C ALA A 6 7.09 10.54 -11.04
N ARG A 7 7.78 9.39 -10.82
CA ARG A 7 7.84 8.73 -9.51
C ARG A 7 8.48 9.65 -8.46
N THR A 8 9.57 10.31 -8.79
CA THR A 8 10.28 11.19 -7.85
C THR A 8 9.38 12.34 -7.42
N GLU A 9 8.69 12.97 -8.37
CA GLU A 9 7.74 14.06 -8.07
C GLU A 9 6.54 13.57 -7.26
N PHE A 10 5.98 12.41 -7.59
CA PHE A 10 4.90 11.80 -6.82
C PHE A 10 5.30 11.52 -5.37
N LEU A 11 6.47 10.95 -5.13
CA LEU A 11 6.94 10.66 -3.77
C LEU A 11 7.18 11.95 -2.97
N ALA A 12 7.69 13.00 -3.59
CA ALA A 12 7.81 14.31 -2.96
C ALA A 12 6.43 14.91 -2.63
N TYR A 13 5.47 14.82 -3.56
CA TYR A 13 4.10 15.27 -3.36
C TYR A 13 3.43 14.57 -2.17
N VAL A 14 3.47 13.25 -2.10
CA VAL A 14 2.80 12.52 -1.01
C VAL A 14 3.50 12.70 0.34
N ALA A 15 4.81 12.95 0.35
CA ALA A 15 5.54 13.24 1.57
C ALA A 15 5.15 14.60 2.17
N VAL A 16 4.98 15.63 1.33
CA VAL A 16 4.74 17.00 1.78
C VAL A 16 3.24 17.27 1.95
N GLU A 17 2.43 17.00 0.93
CA GLU A 17 1.03 17.43 0.94
C GLU A 17 0.09 16.46 1.65
N ARG A 18 0.39 15.16 1.65
CA ARG A 18 -0.44 14.16 2.32
C ARG A 18 0.02 13.78 3.72
N GLY A 19 1.19 14.24 4.15
CA GLY A 19 1.70 13.98 5.48
C GLY A 19 1.77 12.48 5.81
N LEU A 20 2.08 11.63 4.82
CA LEU A 20 2.15 10.19 5.02
C LEU A 20 3.28 9.84 5.97
N SER A 21 3.08 8.79 6.77
CA SER A 21 4.13 8.28 7.65
C SER A 21 5.33 7.81 6.82
N VAL A 22 6.54 7.88 7.41
CA VAL A 22 7.78 7.40 6.79
C VAL A 22 7.63 5.95 6.31
N ASN A 23 6.99 5.09 7.09
CA ASN A 23 6.76 3.69 6.72
C ASN A 23 5.87 3.54 5.48
N THR A 24 4.86 4.41 5.33
CA THR A 24 3.98 4.39 4.15
C THR A 24 4.73 4.88 2.91
N LEU A 25 5.55 5.92 3.07
CA LEU A 25 6.38 6.46 2.00
C LEU A 25 7.41 5.42 1.52
N ASP A 26 8.09 4.73 2.44
CA ASP A 26 9.02 3.65 2.13
C ASP A 26 8.34 2.48 1.41
N ALA A 27 7.10 2.14 1.83
CA ALA A 27 6.32 1.11 1.16
C ALA A 27 5.98 1.51 -0.28
N TYR A 28 5.49 2.74 -0.49
CA TYR A 28 5.18 3.26 -1.84
C TYR A 28 6.42 3.34 -2.73
N THR A 29 7.56 3.75 -2.16
CA THR A 29 8.83 3.79 -2.89
C THR A 29 9.21 2.43 -3.45
N ARG A 30 9.16 1.38 -2.62
CA ARG A 30 9.46 0.00 -3.03
C ARG A 30 8.43 -0.56 -4.02
N ASP A 31 7.15 -0.29 -3.77
CA ASP A 31 6.06 -0.78 -4.63
C ASP A 31 6.17 -0.19 -6.05
N LEU A 32 6.43 1.12 -6.16
CA LEU A 32 6.62 1.80 -7.43
C LEU A 32 7.93 1.43 -8.12
N GLU A 33 9.00 1.19 -7.37
CA GLU A 33 10.26 0.73 -7.93
C GLU A 33 10.10 -0.62 -8.65
N GLY A 34 9.44 -1.58 -7.99
CA GLY A 34 9.13 -2.88 -8.60
C GLY A 34 8.27 -2.75 -9.86
N TYR A 35 7.29 -1.85 -9.84
CA TYR A 35 6.43 -1.57 -10.99
C TYR A 35 7.21 -0.96 -12.17
N LEU A 36 8.03 0.04 -11.92
CA LEU A 36 8.84 0.67 -12.96
C LEU A 36 9.87 -0.28 -13.57
N LEU A 37 10.47 -1.16 -12.76
CA LEU A 37 11.36 -2.21 -13.25
C LEU A 37 10.63 -3.17 -14.20
N TRP A 38 9.41 -3.57 -13.85
CA TRP A 38 8.59 -4.44 -14.68
C TRP A 38 8.19 -3.76 -16.00
N LEU A 39 7.77 -2.48 -15.97
CA LEU A 39 7.49 -1.69 -17.19
C LEU A 39 8.72 -1.53 -18.06
N ASN A 40 9.88 -1.28 -17.47
CA ASN A 40 11.14 -1.17 -18.21
C ASN A 40 11.51 -2.47 -18.92
N GLY A 41 11.22 -3.62 -18.33
CA GLY A 41 11.34 -4.93 -18.97
C GLY A 41 10.48 -5.06 -20.24
N LYS A 42 9.35 -4.37 -20.29
CA LYS A 42 8.48 -4.23 -21.48
C LYS A 42 8.88 -3.07 -22.41
N LYS A 43 9.95 -2.34 -22.10
CA LYS A 43 10.40 -1.12 -22.83
C LYS A 43 9.39 0.03 -22.78
N ILE A 44 8.58 0.09 -21.72
CA ILE A 44 7.63 1.16 -21.42
C ILE A 44 8.32 2.13 -20.46
N THR A 45 8.66 3.34 -20.93
CA THR A 45 9.40 4.34 -20.16
C THR A 45 8.67 5.67 -20.01
N LEU A 46 7.64 5.89 -20.82
CA LEU A 46 6.85 7.13 -20.82
C LEU A 46 5.44 6.90 -20.24
N PRO A 47 4.90 7.85 -19.47
CA PRO A 47 3.57 7.74 -18.88
C PRO A 47 2.44 7.40 -19.85
N ASN A 48 2.40 8.04 -21.02
CA ASN A 48 1.35 7.81 -22.04
C ASN A 48 1.45 6.45 -22.75
N GLN A 49 2.52 5.70 -22.54
CA GLN A 49 2.68 4.34 -23.08
C GLN A 49 2.02 3.28 -22.20
N VAL A 50 1.77 3.60 -20.94
CA VAL A 50 1.20 2.66 -19.99
C VAL A 50 -0.28 2.48 -20.25
N THR A 51 -0.69 1.25 -20.48
CA THR A 51 -2.09 0.87 -20.68
C THR A 51 -2.71 0.27 -19.42
N ARG A 52 -4.02 0.23 -19.36
CA ARG A 52 -4.75 -0.48 -18.29
C ARG A 52 -4.33 -1.95 -18.21
N SER A 53 -4.17 -2.60 -19.37
CA SER A 53 -3.74 -3.99 -19.45
C SER A 53 -2.37 -4.21 -18.79
N ASP A 54 -1.44 -3.27 -18.94
CA ASP A 54 -0.13 -3.36 -18.30
C ASP A 54 -0.24 -3.31 -16.77
N VAL A 55 -1.10 -2.45 -16.24
CA VAL A 55 -1.31 -2.35 -14.80
C VAL A 55 -1.97 -3.64 -14.27
N GLU A 56 -3.00 -4.16 -14.95
CA GLU A 56 -3.69 -5.39 -14.57
C GLU A 56 -2.75 -6.61 -14.63
N GLU A 57 -1.91 -6.70 -15.64
CA GLU A 57 -0.91 -7.77 -15.82
C GLU A 57 0.16 -7.72 -14.71
N TYR A 58 0.65 -6.53 -14.36
CA TYR A 58 1.56 -6.39 -13.23
C TYR A 58 0.93 -6.86 -11.91
N ILE A 59 -0.29 -6.43 -11.61
CA ILE A 59 -1.01 -6.86 -10.40
C ILE A 59 -1.23 -8.38 -10.42
N GLY A 60 -1.56 -8.96 -11.58
CA GLY A 60 -1.66 -10.40 -11.77
C GLY A 60 -0.35 -11.11 -11.43
N SER A 61 0.77 -10.61 -11.93
CA SER A 61 2.10 -11.19 -11.68
C SER A 61 2.47 -11.20 -10.18
N LEU A 62 2.05 -10.20 -9.41
CA LEU A 62 2.27 -10.17 -7.95
C LEU A 62 1.52 -11.31 -7.25
N ARG A 63 0.31 -11.63 -7.71
CA ARG A 63 -0.49 -12.76 -7.19
C ARG A 63 0.13 -14.09 -7.56
N ASP A 64 0.59 -14.24 -8.80
CA ASP A 64 1.24 -15.46 -9.29
C ASP A 64 2.54 -15.75 -8.54
N LEU A 65 3.25 -14.72 -8.10
CA LEU A 65 4.42 -14.82 -7.22
C LEU A 65 4.06 -15.18 -5.76
N GLY A 66 2.79 -15.35 -5.44
CA GLY A 66 2.34 -15.72 -4.09
C GLY A 66 2.38 -14.59 -3.07
N MET A 67 2.38 -13.33 -3.53
CA MET A 67 2.34 -12.18 -2.61
C MET A 67 1.05 -12.18 -1.78
N ALA A 68 1.16 -11.85 -0.50
CA ALA A 68 0.01 -11.77 0.40
C ALA A 68 -1.06 -10.80 -0.14
N PRO A 69 -2.37 -11.13 -0.05
CA PRO A 69 -3.46 -10.30 -0.58
C PRO A 69 -3.41 -8.85 -0.10
N ALA A 70 -3.10 -8.60 1.18
CA ALA A 70 -2.96 -7.25 1.73
C ALA A 70 -1.82 -6.46 1.09
N SER A 71 -0.72 -7.14 0.72
CA SER A 71 0.40 -6.51 0.01
C SER A 71 0.02 -6.17 -1.43
N VAL A 72 -0.68 -7.06 -2.13
CA VAL A 72 -1.20 -6.80 -3.49
C VAL A 72 -2.18 -5.62 -3.47
N GLU A 73 -3.04 -5.53 -2.46
CA GLU A 73 -3.97 -4.41 -2.29
C GLU A 73 -3.22 -3.08 -2.08
N ARG A 74 -2.17 -3.09 -1.25
CA ARG A 74 -1.31 -1.91 -1.06
C ARG A 74 -0.63 -1.48 -2.35
N HIS A 75 -0.02 -2.42 -3.10
CA HIS A 75 0.56 -2.14 -4.43
C HIS A 75 -0.48 -1.51 -5.36
N THR A 76 -1.69 -2.09 -5.43
CA THR A 76 -2.78 -1.57 -6.26
C THR A 76 -3.15 -0.14 -5.87
N ALA A 77 -3.21 0.15 -4.57
CA ALA A 77 -3.49 1.49 -4.07
C ALA A 77 -2.36 2.49 -4.42
N ALA A 78 -1.09 2.08 -4.29
CA ALA A 78 0.06 2.90 -4.68
C ALA A 78 0.04 3.23 -6.17
N LEU A 79 -0.22 2.24 -7.04
CA LEU A 79 -0.32 2.44 -8.49
C LEU A 79 -1.47 3.36 -8.86
N ARG A 80 -2.65 3.17 -8.24
CA ARG A 80 -3.80 4.05 -8.48
C ARG A 80 -3.50 5.50 -8.11
N ASN A 81 -2.89 5.73 -6.96
CA ASN A 81 -2.51 7.08 -6.52
C ASN A 81 -1.44 7.69 -7.43
N PHE A 82 -0.46 6.92 -7.86
CA PHE A 82 0.59 7.37 -8.77
C PHE A 82 0.04 7.78 -10.14
N HIS A 83 -0.77 6.93 -10.75
CA HIS A 83 -1.38 7.24 -12.06
C HIS A 83 -2.39 8.39 -11.98
N LYS A 84 -3.14 8.48 -10.87
CA LYS A 84 -4.03 9.62 -10.62
C LYS A 84 -3.25 10.93 -10.50
N PHE A 85 -2.12 10.92 -9.78
CA PHE A 85 -1.23 12.07 -9.69
C PHE A 85 -0.77 12.52 -11.07
N MET A 86 -0.26 11.60 -11.90
CA MET A 86 0.19 11.93 -13.26
C MET A 86 -0.91 12.52 -14.14
N ALA A 87 -2.16 12.06 -14.01
CA ALA A 87 -3.28 12.61 -14.74
C ALA A 87 -3.68 14.02 -14.24
N VAL A 88 -3.68 14.24 -12.92
CA VAL A 88 -3.99 15.53 -12.31
C VAL A 88 -2.94 16.58 -12.67
N GLU A 89 -1.65 16.22 -12.62
CA GLU A 89 -0.52 17.07 -13.00
C GLU A 89 -0.33 17.19 -14.53
N GLN A 90 -1.24 16.64 -15.33
CA GLN A 90 -1.18 16.67 -16.79
C GLN A 90 0.10 16.06 -17.39
N ILE A 91 0.74 15.13 -16.67
CA ILE A 91 1.90 14.37 -17.13
C ILE A 91 1.46 13.30 -18.14
N CYS A 92 0.23 12.80 -18.00
CA CYS A 92 -0.44 11.91 -18.96
C CYS A 92 -1.88 12.37 -19.19
N GLU A 93 -2.47 11.94 -20.31
CA GLU A 93 -3.82 12.35 -20.72
C GLU A 93 -4.92 11.76 -19.83
N SER A 94 -4.72 10.55 -19.32
CA SER A 94 -5.69 9.84 -18.46
C SER A 94 -4.98 8.84 -17.55
N SER A 95 -5.68 8.44 -16.47
CA SER A 95 -5.17 7.42 -15.55
C SER A 95 -5.54 6.02 -16.03
N PRO A 96 -4.57 5.15 -16.40
CA PRO A 96 -4.85 3.76 -16.77
C PRO A 96 -5.28 2.90 -15.57
N ALA A 97 -5.18 3.43 -14.36
CA ALA A 97 -5.52 2.75 -13.10
C ALA A 97 -6.83 3.23 -12.46
N GLU A 98 -7.62 4.09 -13.16
CA GLU A 98 -8.82 4.71 -12.58
C GLU A 98 -9.88 3.69 -12.17
N ASP A 99 -10.18 2.76 -13.07
CA ASP A 99 -11.25 1.75 -12.90
C ASP A 99 -10.73 0.38 -12.44
N LEU A 100 -9.54 0.33 -11.84
CA LEU A 100 -9.04 -0.93 -11.29
C LEU A 100 -9.99 -1.43 -10.18
N PRO A 101 -10.42 -2.69 -10.23
CA PRO A 101 -11.26 -3.22 -9.19
C PRO A 101 -10.53 -3.15 -7.84
N THR A 102 -11.15 -2.50 -6.89
CA THR A 102 -10.70 -2.59 -5.49
C THR A 102 -10.99 -4.01 -5.05
N ALA A 103 -9.97 -4.77 -4.64
CA ALA A 103 -10.22 -6.07 -4.05
C ALA A 103 -11.19 -5.87 -2.89
N ALA A 104 -12.32 -6.60 -2.94
CA ALA A 104 -13.26 -6.57 -1.83
C ALA A 104 -12.46 -6.97 -0.58
N ARG A 105 -12.27 -6.04 0.34
CA ARG A 105 -11.70 -6.35 1.65
C ARG A 105 -12.57 -7.43 2.25
N ILE A 106 -12.04 -8.64 2.33
CA ILE A 106 -12.63 -9.65 3.21
C ILE A 106 -12.43 -9.07 4.61
N GLN A 107 -13.43 -8.36 5.09
CA GLN A 107 -13.51 -7.98 6.50
C GLN A 107 -13.62 -9.29 7.27
N ARG A 108 -12.48 -9.82 7.72
CA ARG A 108 -12.51 -10.81 8.78
C ARG A 108 -13.10 -10.10 9.98
N LEU A 109 -14.25 -10.54 10.39
CA LEU A 109 -14.79 -10.10 11.67
C LEU A 109 -13.72 -10.40 12.72
N PRO A 110 -13.39 -9.44 13.59
CA PRO A 110 -12.46 -9.69 14.69
C PRO A 110 -12.94 -10.89 15.49
N ASP A 111 -12.03 -11.79 15.86
CA ASP A 111 -12.35 -12.85 16.81
C ASP A 111 -12.78 -12.20 18.12
N VAL A 112 -14.03 -12.42 18.49
CA VAL A 112 -14.59 -11.83 19.71
C VAL A 112 -14.11 -12.66 20.89
N ILE A 113 -13.37 -12.04 21.80
CA ILE A 113 -13.00 -12.64 23.09
C ILE A 113 -14.24 -12.57 23.98
N SER A 114 -14.63 -13.69 24.63
CA SER A 114 -15.71 -13.67 25.62
C SER A 114 -15.32 -12.80 26.82
N GLN A 115 -16.32 -12.24 27.51
CA GLN A 115 -16.08 -11.41 28.69
C GLN A 115 -15.24 -12.15 29.73
N GLU A 116 -15.53 -13.44 29.98
CA GLU A 116 -14.78 -14.30 30.90
C GLU A 116 -13.30 -14.39 30.55
N LYS A 117 -12.96 -14.56 29.24
CA LYS A 117 -11.57 -14.59 28.78
C LYS A 117 -10.90 -13.23 28.86
N ALA A 118 -11.64 -12.14 28.71
CA ALA A 118 -11.12 -10.80 28.89
C ALA A 118 -10.79 -10.53 30.37
N GLU A 119 -11.65 -10.95 31.30
CA GLU A 119 -11.40 -10.88 32.72
C GLU A 119 -10.20 -11.74 33.15
N GLU A 120 -10.08 -12.98 32.64
CA GLU A 120 -8.91 -13.84 32.86
C GLU A 120 -7.61 -13.18 32.37
N LEU A 121 -7.64 -12.48 31.25
CA LEU A 121 -6.47 -11.78 30.69
C LEU A 121 -6.04 -10.61 31.58
N LEU A 122 -6.99 -9.87 32.14
CA LEU A 122 -6.74 -8.73 33.04
C LEU A 122 -6.26 -9.16 34.43
N ASP A 123 -6.70 -10.33 34.90
CA ASP A 123 -6.30 -10.87 36.19
C ASP A 123 -4.94 -11.57 36.21
N GLN A 124 -4.31 -11.74 35.00
CA GLN A 124 -2.99 -12.34 34.94
C GLN A 124 -1.92 -11.43 35.57
N PRO A 125 -0.94 -12.00 36.30
CA PRO A 125 0.16 -11.23 36.86
C PRO A 125 1.04 -10.68 35.74
N PHE A 126 1.07 -9.36 35.59
CA PHE A 126 2.00 -8.69 34.68
C PHE A 126 3.38 -8.59 35.31
N PRO A 127 4.46 -8.76 34.52
CA PRO A 127 5.81 -8.54 35.02
C PRO A 127 5.97 -7.13 35.61
N ASN A 128 6.65 -7.02 36.75
CA ASN A 128 6.93 -5.72 37.37
C ASN A 128 8.13 -5.04 36.65
N SER A 129 7.94 -4.74 35.37
CA SER A 129 8.87 -4.08 34.46
C SER A 129 8.16 -2.93 33.75
N PRO A 130 8.90 -1.96 33.18
CA PRO A 130 8.29 -0.87 32.41
C PRO A 130 7.37 -1.37 31.29
N LEU A 131 7.72 -2.50 30.64
CA LEU A 131 6.91 -3.12 29.60
C LEU A 131 5.63 -3.76 30.19
N GLY A 132 5.73 -4.45 31.31
CA GLY A 132 4.56 -5.05 31.99
C GLY A 132 3.58 -4.00 32.48
N ILE A 133 4.06 -2.89 33.03
CA ILE A 133 3.22 -1.75 33.46
C ILE A 133 2.50 -1.13 32.25
N ARG A 134 3.24 -0.95 31.14
CA ARG A 134 2.66 -0.45 29.88
C ARG A 134 1.58 -1.39 29.36
N ASP A 135 1.86 -2.69 29.30
CA ASP A 135 0.95 -3.69 28.73
C ASP A 135 -0.33 -3.78 29.56
N ARG A 136 -0.22 -3.69 30.89
CA ARG A 136 -1.39 -3.59 31.78
C ARG A 136 -2.21 -2.33 31.51
N ALA A 137 -1.57 -1.17 31.38
CA ALA A 137 -2.25 0.10 31.13
C ALA A 137 -2.95 0.16 29.75
N ILE A 138 -2.48 -0.63 28.78
CA ILE A 138 -3.11 -0.74 27.45
C ILE A 138 -4.37 -1.61 27.52
N LEU A 139 -4.40 -2.61 28.43
CA LEU A 139 -5.51 -3.56 28.54
C LEU A 139 -6.61 -3.09 29.49
N GLU A 140 -6.33 -2.19 30.44
CA GLU A 140 -7.32 -1.52 31.30
C GLU A 140 -8.06 -0.42 30.54
#